data_771a8e6ed3c8dc73bddb29c372515a37
#
_entry.id   771a8e6ed3c8dc73bddb29c372515a37
#
_cell.length_a   1.000
_cell.length_b   1.000
_cell.length_c   1.000
_cell.angle_alpha   90.00
_cell.angle_beta   90.00
_cell.angle_gamma   90.00
#
_symmetry.space_group_name_H-M   'P 1'
#
loop_
_entity.id
_entity.type
_entity.pdbx_description
1 polymer ?
#
loop_
_entity_poly.entity_id
_entity_poly.type
_entity_poly.pdbx_seq_one_letter_code
_entity_poly.pdbx_strand_id
1 'polypeptide(L)'
;MILKHLDKEPVIDISSFVAPNAVVCGDVTIGKNVRVMFGAQIIAESSPVIIGDNCIILENAVIRGTDRFPLKIGNNCLVGPNAHLAGCTVEDEVFIATGASVFHGAILKRGSEVRINGVVHLKTVLPENFSVPINWIAVGHPVKILSPDKHDEIWKVQKPLNFPLTVYGIDRPESGESNNMADICKIMSDRLKPHMDNEIME
;
A
#
# COMPACT_ATOMS: atom_id res chain seq x y z
N MET A 1 0.62 12.53 14.41
CA MET A 1 2.06 12.88 14.50
C MET A 1 2.58 13.12 13.10
N ILE A 2 3.13 14.29 12.83
CA ILE A 2 3.74 14.63 11.54
C ILE A 2 5.25 14.49 11.71
N LEU A 3 5.91 13.76 10.79
CA LEU A 3 7.34 13.45 10.90
C LEU A 3 8.08 13.83 9.61
N LYS A 4 9.19 14.54 9.76
CA LYS A 4 10.20 14.68 8.71
C LYS A 4 11.02 13.39 8.65
N HIS A 5 11.30 12.92 7.44
CA HIS A 5 12.09 11.72 7.17
C HIS A 5 12.94 11.92 5.91
N LEU A 6 14.25 11.58 5.97
CA LEU A 6 15.18 11.77 4.84
C LEU A 6 15.13 13.20 4.26
N ASP A 7 15.14 14.22 5.13
CA ASP A 7 15.02 15.65 4.76
C ASP A 7 13.75 16.05 3.99
N LYS A 8 12.73 15.18 3.99
CA LYS A 8 11.42 15.43 3.40
C LYS A 8 10.37 15.62 4.48
N GLU A 9 9.53 16.61 4.26
CA GLU A 9 8.43 16.98 5.15
C GLU A 9 7.09 16.75 4.46
N PRO A 10 6.07 16.25 5.18
CA PRO A 10 4.73 16.14 4.63
C PRO A 10 4.15 17.50 4.24
N VAL A 11 3.52 17.55 3.07
CA VAL A 11 2.75 18.71 2.59
C VAL A 11 1.27 18.37 2.68
N ILE A 12 0.54 19.07 3.56
CA ILE A 12 -0.86 18.79 3.87
C ILE A 12 -1.68 20.05 3.59
N ASP A 13 -2.70 19.94 2.72
CA ASP A 13 -3.60 21.06 2.47
C ASP A 13 -4.35 21.47 3.74
N ILE A 14 -4.48 22.77 3.99
CA ILE A 14 -5.07 23.32 5.20
C ILE A 14 -6.54 22.93 5.43
N SER A 15 -7.26 22.55 4.39
CA SER A 15 -8.65 22.05 4.48
C SER A 15 -8.74 20.58 4.93
N SER A 16 -7.62 19.90 5.03
CA SER A 16 -7.57 18.49 5.40
C SER A 16 -7.39 18.29 6.90
N PHE A 17 -7.90 17.18 7.40
CA PHE A 17 -7.81 16.80 8.81
C PHE A 17 -6.94 15.55 8.97
N VAL A 18 -6.00 15.62 9.90
CA VAL A 18 -5.20 14.48 10.34
C VAL A 18 -5.45 14.26 11.83
N ALA A 19 -5.95 13.10 12.19
CA ALA A 19 -6.23 12.77 13.59
C ALA A 19 -4.96 12.83 14.45
N PRO A 20 -5.03 13.25 15.72
CA PRO A 20 -3.84 13.50 16.56
C PRO A 20 -2.90 12.30 16.72
N ASN A 21 -3.45 11.08 16.68
CA ASN A 21 -2.67 9.84 16.79
C ASN A 21 -2.42 9.14 15.45
N ALA A 22 -2.80 9.76 14.33
CA ALA A 22 -2.35 9.30 13.01
C ALA A 22 -0.88 9.68 12.80
N VAL A 23 -0.18 8.92 11.95
CA VAL A 23 1.22 9.18 11.59
C VAL A 23 1.30 9.54 10.11
N VAL A 24 1.93 10.68 9.80
CA VAL A 24 2.27 11.08 8.42
C VAL A 24 3.76 11.36 8.39
N CYS A 25 4.51 10.61 7.56
CA CYS A 25 5.97 10.58 7.65
C CYS A 25 6.63 10.70 6.27
N GLY A 26 7.55 11.64 6.10
CA GLY A 26 8.41 11.80 4.93
C GLY A 26 7.75 12.51 3.75
N ASP A 27 8.13 12.14 2.53
CA ASP A 27 7.67 12.73 1.25
C ASP A 27 6.19 12.39 0.97
N VAL A 28 5.31 12.93 1.78
CA VAL A 28 3.85 12.73 1.69
C VAL A 28 3.18 14.01 1.23
N THR A 29 2.36 13.92 0.19
CA THR A 29 1.48 15.03 -0.22
C THR A 29 0.02 14.63 0.00
N ILE A 30 -0.74 15.45 0.74
CA ILE A 30 -2.17 15.26 1.01
C ILE A 30 -2.93 16.45 0.41
N GLY A 31 -3.83 16.16 -0.52
CA GLY A 31 -4.67 17.12 -1.22
C GLY A 31 -5.75 17.75 -0.33
N LYS A 32 -6.72 18.43 -0.97
CA LYS A 32 -7.79 19.18 -0.29
C LYS A 32 -8.85 18.27 0.28
N ASN A 33 -9.44 18.70 1.40
CA ASN A 33 -10.59 18.04 2.01
C ASN A 33 -10.40 16.54 2.29
N VAL A 34 -9.17 16.12 2.60
CA VAL A 34 -8.87 14.74 3.00
C VAL A 34 -9.12 14.55 4.48
N ARG A 35 -9.58 13.39 4.89
CA ARG A 35 -9.77 13.01 6.30
C ARG A 35 -8.92 11.78 6.61
N VAL A 36 -7.87 11.97 7.40
CA VAL A 36 -7.01 10.90 7.91
C VAL A 36 -7.41 10.61 9.34
N MET A 37 -8.02 9.44 9.55
CA MET A 37 -8.64 9.08 10.82
C MET A 37 -7.64 8.43 11.80
N PHE A 38 -8.14 8.12 13.00
CA PHE A 38 -7.35 7.72 14.14
C PHE A 38 -6.51 6.45 13.90
N GLY A 39 -5.23 6.52 14.26
CA GLY A 39 -4.30 5.40 14.11
C GLY A 39 -3.84 5.11 12.68
N ALA A 40 -4.35 5.82 11.67
CA ALA A 40 -3.87 5.64 10.30
C ALA A 40 -2.39 6.01 10.17
N GLN A 41 -1.67 5.29 9.31
CA GLN A 41 -0.24 5.46 9.09
C GLN A 41 0.03 5.70 7.60
N ILE A 42 0.56 6.87 7.25
CA ILE A 42 0.92 7.25 5.88
C ILE A 42 2.44 7.49 5.88
N ILE A 43 3.19 6.58 5.28
CA ILE A 43 4.64 6.55 5.40
C ILE A 43 5.28 6.53 4.02
N ALA A 44 5.99 7.59 3.67
CA ALA A 44 6.89 7.65 2.53
C ALA A 44 8.28 7.21 2.99
N GLU A 45 8.54 5.91 2.99
CA GLU A 45 9.78 5.34 3.51
C GLU A 45 10.99 5.71 2.64
N SER A 46 10.90 5.49 1.34
CA SER A 46 11.96 5.81 0.36
C SER A 46 11.39 6.24 -1.00
N SER A 47 10.09 6.16 -1.17
CA SER A 47 9.34 6.64 -2.34
C SER A 47 8.15 7.46 -1.90
N PRO A 48 7.73 8.48 -2.69
CA PRO A 48 6.67 9.40 -2.30
C PRO A 48 5.31 8.71 -2.14
N VAL A 49 4.48 9.31 -1.29
CA VAL A 49 3.05 9.01 -1.16
C VAL A 49 2.26 10.26 -1.55
N ILE A 50 1.35 10.11 -2.50
CA ILE A 50 0.48 11.20 -2.96
C ILE A 50 -0.97 10.79 -2.78
N ILE A 51 -1.76 11.62 -2.08
CA ILE A 51 -3.19 11.43 -1.87
C ILE A 51 -3.91 12.64 -2.47
N GLY A 52 -4.81 12.40 -3.41
CA GLY A 52 -5.62 13.41 -4.08
C GLY A 52 -6.70 14.00 -3.19
N ASP A 53 -7.57 14.79 -3.79
CA ASP A 53 -8.61 15.55 -3.08
C ASP A 53 -9.79 14.68 -2.63
N ASN A 54 -10.50 15.10 -1.59
CA ASN A 54 -11.73 14.48 -1.08
C ASN A 54 -11.60 13.00 -0.69
N CYS A 55 -10.43 12.57 -0.25
CA CYS A 55 -10.20 11.19 0.15
C CYS A 55 -10.46 10.97 1.64
N ILE A 56 -10.93 9.78 1.97
CA ILE A 56 -11.17 9.34 3.35
C ILE A 56 -10.26 8.15 3.64
N ILE A 57 -9.38 8.31 4.62
CA ILE A 57 -8.48 7.25 5.12
C ILE A 57 -8.92 6.90 6.53
N LEU A 58 -9.54 5.74 6.69
CA LEU A 58 -10.15 5.33 7.95
C LEU A 58 -9.15 4.71 8.92
N GLU A 59 -9.66 4.30 10.08
CA GLU A 59 -8.88 3.96 11.27
C GLU A 59 -7.87 2.83 11.01
N ASN A 60 -6.65 3.02 11.49
CA ASN A 60 -5.56 2.05 11.41
C ASN A 60 -5.21 1.59 9.99
N ALA A 61 -5.65 2.29 8.94
CA ALA A 61 -5.20 2.01 7.59
C ALA A 61 -3.70 2.30 7.47
N VAL A 62 -2.97 1.45 6.73
CA VAL A 62 -1.53 1.61 6.48
C VAL A 62 -1.29 1.86 5.00
N ILE A 63 -0.67 2.99 4.69
CA ILE A 63 -0.37 3.45 3.33
C ILE A 63 1.13 3.70 3.23
N ARG A 64 1.85 2.92 2.41
CA ARG A 64 3.32 2.99 2.33
C ARG A 64 3.84 3.14 0.91
N GLY A 65 4.69 4.14 0.70
CA GLY A 65 5.59 4.23 -0.44
C GLY A 65 6.93 3.61 -0.08
N THR A 66 7.38 2.61 -0.81
CA THR A 66 8.58 1.83 -0.45
C THR A 66 9.49 1.62 -1.66
N ASP A 67 10.78 1.79 -1.48
CA ASP A 67 11.82 1.56 -2.49
C ASP A 67 11.45 2.20 -3.86
N ARG A 68 11.38 1.41 -4.93
CA ARG A 68 10.98 1.85 -6.28
C ARG A 68 9.46 1.86 -6.52
N PHE A 69 8.68 1.69 -5.47
CA PHE A 69 7.23 1.64 -5.54
C PHE A 69 6.60 2.83 -4.83
N PRO A 70 6.45 3.99 -5.51
CA PRO A 70 5.67 5.09 -4.98
C PRO A 70 4.22 4.68 -4.81
N LEU A 71 3.51 5.35 -3.92
CA LEU A 71 2.09 5.14 -3.74
C LEU A 71 1.32 6.38 -4.18
N LYS A 72 0.29 6.18 -4.99
CA LYS A 72 -0.60 7.25 -5.42
C LYS A 72 -2.05 6.84 -5.22
N ILE A 73 -2.82 7.72 -4.59
CA ILE A 73 -4.29 7.65 -4.49
C ILE A 73 -4.86 8.87 -5.22
N GLY A 74 -5.77 8.64 -6.15
CA GLY A 74 -6.49 9.67 -6.89
C GLY A 74 -7.51 10.41 -6.03
N ASN A 75 -8.49 11.03 -6.65
CA ASN A 75 -9.51 11.83 -5.96
C ASN A 75 -10.72 10.98 -5.57
N ASN A 76 -11.46 11.42 -4.54
CA ASN A 76 -12.72 10.82 -4.11
C ASN A 76 -12.61 9.33 -3.77
N CYS A 77 -11.49 8.91 -3.19
CA CYS A 77 -11.25 7.53 -2.78
C CYS A 77 -11.57 7.32 -1.30
N LEU A 78 -12.01 6.11 -0.97
CA LEU A 78 -12.18 5.69 0.41
C LEU A 78 -11.31 4.46 0.70
N VAL A 79 -10.46 4.60 1.71
CA VAL A 79 -9.62 3.51 2.25
C VAL A 79 -10.18 3.12 3.62
N GLY A 80 -10.73 1.92 3.71
CA GLY A 80 -11.41 1.38 4.87
C GLY A 80 -10.48 1.06 6.04
N PRO A 81 -11.05 0.83 7.23
CA PRO A 81 -10.28 0.52 8.43
C PRO A 81 -9.38 -0.71 8.25
N ASN A 82 -8.19 -0.66 8.84
CA ASN A 82 -7.21 -1.75 8.77
C ASN A 82 -6.81 -2.19 7.35
N ALA A 83 -7.11 -1.42 6.31
CA ALA A 83 -6.64 -1.72 4.97
C ALA A 83 -5.13 -1.48 4.87
N HIS A 84 -4.44 -2.27 4.04
CA HIS A 84 -3.00 -2.18 3.84
C HIS A 84 -2.67 -1.95 2.36
N LEU A 85 -2.09 -0.80 2.05
CA LEU A 85 -1.66 -0.41 0.71
C LEU A 85 -0.14 -0.22 0.70
N ALA A 86 0.55 -0.93 -0.19
CA ALA A 86 1.99 -0.80 -0.35
C ALA A 86 2.36 -0.58 -1.82
N GLY A 87 2.97 0.57 -2.13
CA GLY A 87 3.57 0.87 -3.42
C GLY A 87 2.66 0.64 -4.62
N CYS A 88 1.42 1.08 -4.58
CA CYS A 88 0.41 0.87 -5.61
C CYS A 88 -0.13 2.20 -6.19
N THR A 89 -0.83 2.11 -7.30
CA THR A 89 -1.56 3.23 -7.90
C THR A 89 -3.06 2.96 -7.80
N VAL A 90 -3.77 3.88 -7.17
CA VAL A 90 -5.22 3.90 -7.04
C VAL A 90 -5.72 5.11 -7.82
N GLU A 91 -6.51 4.89 -8.85
CA GLU A 91 -7.13 5.98 -9.64
C GLU A 91 -8.33 6.58 -8.87
N ASP A 92 -9.05 7.51 -9.50
CA ASP A 92 -10.16 8.22 -8.87
C ASP A 92 -11.35 7.29 -8.53
N GLU A 93 -12.13 7.67 -7.51
CA GLU A 93 -13.41 7.04 -7.17
C GLU A 93 -13.30 5.55 -6.78
N VAL A 94 -12.16 5.12 -6.27
CA VAL A 94 -11.92 3.73 -5.86
C VAL A 94 -12.34 3.53 -4.40
N PHE A 95 -12.99 2.39 -4.15
CA PHE A 95 -13.35 1.94 -2.82
C PHE A 95 -12.49 0.74 -2.39
N ILE A 96 -11.80 0.90 -1.26
CA ILE A 96 -11.00 -0.16 -0.63
C ILE A 96 -11.60 -0.43 0.75
N ALA A 97 -12.21 -1.58 0.93
CA ALA A 97 -12.95 -1.91 2.15
C ALA A 97 -12.04 -2.33 3.31
N THR A 98 -12.66 -2.55 4.47
CA THR A 98 -12.03 -2.99 5.71
C THR A 98 -11.12 -4.21 5.50
N GLY A 99 -9.89 -4.13 6.00
CA GLY A 99 -8.93 -5.24 5.98
C GLY A 99 -8.41 -5.63 4.59
N ALA A 100 -8.79 -4.92 3.53
CA ALA A 100 -8.30 -5.23 2.19
C ALA A 100 -6.80 -4.93 2.07
N SER A 101 -6.11 -5.69 1.21
CA SER A 101 -4.68 -5.56 0.99
C SER A 101 -4.35 -5.35 -0.49
N VAL A 102 -3.56 -4.30 -0.78
CA VAL A 102 -3.13 -3.95 -2.13
C VAL A 102 -1.60 -3.89 -2.17
N PHE A 103 -1.00 -4.70 -3.03
CA PHE A 103 0.45 -4.88 -3.06
C PHE A 103 1.16 -4.08 -4.17
N HIS A 104 2.48 -4.07 -4.07
CA HIS A 104 3.41 -3.29 -4.88
C HIS A 104 3.18 -3.43 -6.39
N GLY A 105 3.17 -2.28 -7.07
CA GLY A 105 2.96 -2.20 -8.51
C GLY A 105 1.54 -2.56 -8.97
N ALA A 106 0.60 -2.78 -8.05
CA ALA A 106 -0.81 -2.93 -8.43
C ALA A 106 -1.38 -1.60 -8.92
N ILE A 107 -2.31 -1.68 -9.86
CA ILE A 107 -3.04 -0.53 -10.42
C ILE A 107 -4.54 -0.81 -10.29
N LEU A 108 -5.21 0.02 -9.53
CA LEU A 108 -6.66 0.00 -9.38
C LEU A 108 -7.24 1.11 -10.25
N LYS A 109 -7.91 0.72 -11.32
CA LYS A 109 -8.51 1.67 -12.25
C LYS A 109 -9.76 2.32 -11.65
N ARG A 110 -10.16 3.46 -12.26
CA ARG A 110 -11.27 4.29 -11.80
C ARG A 110 -12.52 3.48 -11.46
N GLY A 111 -13.14 3.81 -10.33
CA GLY A 111 -14.40 3.19 -9.88
C GLY A 111 -14.27 1.72 -9.48
N SER A 112 -13.07 1.15 -9.42
CA SER A 112 -12.91 -0.23 -8.97
C SER A 112 -13.12 -0.36 -7.46
N GLU A 113 -13.46 -1.56 -7.01
CA GLU A 113 -13.73 -1.87 -5.61
C GLU A 113 -12.90 -3.07 -5.14
N VAL A 114 -12.32 -2.98 -3.96
CA VAL A 114 -11.78 -4.12 -3.24
C VAL A 114 -12.61 -4.33 -1.98
N ARG A 115 -13.42 -5.39 -1.97
CA ARG A 115 -14.32 -5.65 -0.85
C ARG A 115 -13.59 -6.21 0.37
N ILE A 116 -14.31 -6.36 1.49
CA ILE A 116 -13.76 -6.72 2.80
C ILE A 116 -12.76 -7.89 2.67
N ASN A 117 -11.57 -7.71 3.25
CA ASN A 117 -10.46 -8.66 3.21
C ASN A 117 -10.05 -9.12 1.80
N GLY A 118 -10.47 -8.42 0.75
CA GLY A 118 -10.02 -8.70 -0.62
C GLY A 118 -8.53 -8.40 -0.77
N VAL A 119 -7.86 -9.17 -1.61
CA VAL A 119 -6.42 -9.03 -1.87
C VAL A 119 -6.19 -8.69 -3.33
N VAL A 120 -5.47 -7.60 -3.60
CA VAL A 120 -4.94 -7.27 -4.93
C VAL A 120 -3.44 -7.52 -4.91
N HIS A 121 -3.02 -8.60 -5.57
CA HIS A 121 -1.65 -9.05 -5.52
C HIS A 121 -0.70 -8.19 -6.38
N LEU A 122 0.59 -8.44 -6.20
CA LEU A 122 1.71 -7.79 -6.88
C LEU A 122 1.47 -7.57 -8.37
N LYS A 123 1.68 -6.34 -8.87
CA LYS A 123 1.57 -5.96 -10.30
C LYS A 123 0.24 -6.31 -10.98
N THR A 124 -0.81 -6.49 -10.21
CA THR A 124 -2.16 -6.76 -10.72
C THR A 124 -2.81 -5.47 -11.20
N VAL A 125 -3.53 -5.55 -12.32
CA VAL A 125 -4.28 -4.40 -12.85
C VAL A 125 -5.78 -4.70 -12.78
N LEU A 126 -6.51 -3.99 -11.91
CA LEU A 126 -7.97 -4.03 -11.88
C LEU A 126 -8.52 -3.11 -12.96
N PRO A 127 -9.41 -3.59 -13.83
CA PRO A 127 -10.11 -2.75 -14.80
C PRO A 127 -11.02 -1.69 -14.13
N GLU A 128 -11.46 -0.72 -14.91
CA GLU A 128 -12.46 0.26 -14.46
C GLU A 128 -13.75 -0.42 -13.98
N ASN A 129 -14.32 0.11 -12.88
CA ASN A 129 -15.57 -0.39 -12.29
C ASN A 129 -15.55 -1.89 -11.92
N PHE A 130 -14.38 -2.46 -11.74
CA PHE A 130 -14.21 -3.87 -11.42
C PHE A 130 -14.26 -4.10 -9.91
N SER A 131 -14.94 -5.17 -9.47
CA SER A 131 -15.06 -5.49 -8.05
C SER A 131 -14.34 -6.79 -7.69
N VAL A 132 -13.47 -6.73 -6.68
CA VAL A 132 -12.88 -7.92 -6.03
C VAL A 132 -13.82 -8.36 -4.91
N PRO A 133 -14.38 -9.58 -4.95
CA PRO A 133 -15.33 -10.06 -3.94
C PRO A 133 -14.71 -10.17 -2.54
N ILE A 134 -15.57 -10.30 -1.52
CA ILE A 134 -15.16 -10.47 -0.12
C ILE A 134 -14.25 -11.69 0.03
N ASN A 135 -13.09 -11.53 0.68
CA ASN A 135 -12.05 -12.53 0.92
C ASN A 135 -11.39 -13.11 -0.35
N TRP A 136 -11.68 -12.61 -1.55
CA TRP A 136 -11.10 -13.15 -2.79
C TRP A 136 -9.78 -12.45 -3.16
N ILE A 137 -9.04 -13.12 -4.04
CA ILE A 137 -7.73 -12.69 -4.49
C ILE A 137 -7.76 -12.31 -5.97
N ALA A 138 -7.37 -11.09 -6.27
CA ALA A 138 -7.12 -10.62 -7.63
C ALA A 138 -5.64 -10.78 -7.96
N VAL A 139 -5.31 -11.48 -9.05
CA VAL A 139 -3.93 -11.72 -9.47
C VAL A 139 -3.74 -11.55 -10.97
N GLY A 140 -2.65 -10.94 -11.36
CA GLY A 140 -2.14 -10.88 -12.73
C GLY A 140 -2.69 -9.76 -13.61
N HIS A 141 -2.23 -9.78 -14.85
CA HIS A 141 -2.69 -8.90 -15.93
C HIS A 141 -2.67 -9.69 -17.25
N PRO A 142 -3.85 -10.04 -17.84
CA PRO A 142 -5.22 -9.75 -17.35
C PRO A 142 -5.52 -10.34 -15.97
N VAL A 143 -6.35 -9.62 -15.20
CA VAL A 143 -6.70 -10.02 -13.84
C VAL A 143 -7.51 -11.32 -13.82
N LYS A 144 -7.15 -12.21 -12.88
CA LYS A 144 -7.95 -13.36 -12.49
C LYS A 144 -8.43 -13.16 -11.06
N ILE A 145 -9.70 -13.50 -10.81
CA ILE A 145 -10.30 -13.48 -9.48
C ILE A 145 -10.46 -14.91 -9.02
N LEU A 146 -9.80 -15.24 -7.92
CA LEU A 146 -9.75 -16.60 -7.39
C LEU A 146 -10.17 -16.59 -5.92
N SER A 147 -10.95 -17.59 -5.52
CA SER A 147 -11.29 -17.82 -4.11
C SER A 147 -10.08 -18.38 -3.35
N PRO A 148 -10.00 -18.21 -2.02
CA PRO A 148 -8.84 -18.63 -1.22
C PRO A 148 -8.53 -20.13 -1.29
N ASP A 149 -9.52 -20.98 -1.55
CA ASP A 149 -9.37 -22.42 -1.72
C ASP A 149 -8.61 -22.81 -3.00
N LYS A 150 -8.46 -21.86 -3.95
CA LYS A 150 -7.73 -22.04 -5.20
C LYS A 150 -6.24 -21.78 -5.07
N HIS A 151 -5.62 -22.25 -3.97
CA HIS A 151 -4.22 -21.98 -3.66
C HIS A 151 -3.25 -22.25 -4.81
N ASP A 152 -3.37 -23.42 -5.45
CA ASP A 152 -2.44 -23.81 -6.52
C ASP A 152 -2.58 -22.94 -7.77
N GLU A 153 -3.82 -22.53 -8.09
CA GLU A 153 -4.08 -21.62 -9.21
C GLU A 153 -3.52 -20.21 -8.91
N ILE A 154 -3.73 -19.72 -7.68
CA ILE A 154 -3.17 -18.45 -7.21
C ILE A 154 -1.64 -18.52 -7.27
N TRP A 155 -1.06 -19.57 -6.71
CA TRP A 155 0.39 -19.75 -6.65
C TRP A 155 1.03 -19.83 -8.03
N LYS A 156 0.36 -20.50 -8.98
CA LYS A 156 0.83 -20.56 -10.37
C LYS A 156 0.98 -19.19 -11.03
N VAL A 157 0.14 -18.22 -10.66
CA VAL A 157 0.25 -16.83 -11.14
C VAL A 157 1.26 -16.02 -10.31
N GLN A 158 1.31 -16.23 -9.00
CA GLN A 158 2.14 -15.45 -8.08
C GLN A 158 3.62 -15.86 -8.12
N LYS A 159 3.91 -17.15 -8.24
CA LYS A 159 5.30 -17.67 -8.18
C LYS A 159 6.24 -16.98 -9.18
N PRO A 160 5.87 -16.78 -10.46
CA PRO A 160 6.71 -16.09 -11.44
C PRO A 160 6.95 -14.61 -11.12
N LEU A 161 6.10 -13.96 -10.33
CA LEU A 161 6.27 -12.57 -9.92
C LEU A 161 7.39 -12.40 -8.89
N ASN A 162 7.84 -13.49 -8.30
CA ASN A 162 8.95 -13.57 -7.35
C ASN A 162 8.91 -12.43 -6.31
N PHE A 163 7.94 -12.51 -5.38
CA PHE A 163 7.73 -11.46 -4.38
C PHE A 163 9.01 -11.07 -3.62
N PRO A 164 9.85 -12.01 -3.14
CA PRO A 164 11.08 -11.66 -2.45
C PRO A 164 12.04 -10.85 -3.34
N LEU A 165 12.23 -11.24 -4.58
CA LEU A 165 13.06 -10.49 -5.52
C LEU A 165 12.46 -9.11 -5.84
N THR A 166 11.14 -9.06 -6.06
CA THR A 166 10.46 -7.82 -6.44
C THR A 166 10.48 -6.80 -5.31
N VAL A 167 10.29 -7.21 -4.05
CA VAL A 167 10.16 -6.31 -2.90
C VAL A 167 11.47 -6.13 -2.13
N TYR A 168 12.23 -7.19 -1.95
CA TYR A 168 13.44 -7.16 -1.12
C TYR A 168 14.75 -7.21 -1.93
N GLY A 169 14.69 -7.57 -3.21
CA GLY A 169 15.87 -7.72 -4.06
C GLY A 169 16.60 -9.06 -3.90
N ILE A 170 15.97 -10.04 -3.26
CA ILE A 170 16.55 -11.38 -3.02
C ILE A 170 15.71 -12.43 -3.72
N ASP A 171 16.35 -13.31 -4.48
CA ASP A 171 15.66 -14.42 -5.11
C ASP A 171 15.02 -15.38 -4.10
N ARG A 172 13.94 -15.99 -4.53
CA ARG A 172 13.30 -17.05 -3.75
C ARG A 172 14.24 -18.27 -3.70
N PRO A 173 14.48 -18.87 -2.51
CA PRO A 173 15.26 -20.10 -2.41
C PRO A 173 14.55 -21.26 -3.12
N GLU A 174 15.32 -22.23 -3.57
CA GLU A 174 14.77 -23.48 -4.13
C GLU A 174 14.03 -24.29 -3.06
N SER A 175 13.17 -25.19 -3.52
CA SER A 175 12.42 -26.08 -2.60
C SER A 175 13.38 -27.01 -1.85
N GLY A 176 13.36 -26.93 -0.52
CA GLY A 176 14.25 -27.72 0.36
C GLY A 176 15.47 -26.95 0.86
N GLU A 177 15.74 -25.76 0.36
CA GLU A 177 16.74 -24.86 0.93
C GLU A 177 16.18 -24.08 2.12
N SER A 178 17.08 -23.54 2.96
CA SER A 178 16.65 -22.65 4.04
C SER A 178 16.01 -21.39 3.46
N ASN A 179 15.02 -20.83 4.17
CA ASN A 179 14.48 -19.54 3.78
C ASN A 179 15.55 -18.45 3.92
N ASN A 180 15.47 -17.39 3.12
CA ASN A 180 16.40 -16.26 3.15
C ASN A 180 15.95 -15.13 4.10
N MET A 181 15.26 -15.47 5.19
CA MET A 181 14.75 -14.48 6.13
C MET A 181 15.86 -13.70 6.84
N ALA A 182 17.00 -14.33 7.14
CA ALA A 182 18.13 -13.63 7.76
C ALA A 182 18.63 -12.48 6.86
N ASP A 183 18.78 -12.73 5.57
CA ASP A 183 19.20 -11.70 4.61
C ASP A 183 18.12 -10.63 4.40
N ILE A 184 16.86 -11.03 4.30
CA ILE A 184 15.73 -10.10 4.21
C ILE A 184 15.69 -9.19 5.45
N CYS A 185 15.81 -9.75 6.66
CA CYS A 185 15.81 -8.97 7.90
C CYS A 185 16.99 -7.98 7.96
N LYS A 186 18.17 -8.38 7.50
CA LYS A 186 19.32 -7.50 7.42
C LYS A 186 19.09 -6.33 6.47
N ILE A 187 18.62 -6.61 5.24
CA ILE A 187 18.29 -5.58 4.26
C ILE A 187 17.20 -4.64 4.79
N MET A 188 16.17 -5.18 5.41
CA MET A 188 15.09 -4.36 5.97
C MET A 188 15.56 -3.52 7.15
N SER A 189 16.43 -4.06 8.01
CA SER A 189 17.02 -3.30 9.11
C SER A 189 17.81 -2.09 8.58
N ASP A 190 18.62 -2.28 7.55
CA ASP A 190 19.39 -1.20 6.92
C ASP A 190 18.46 -0.16 6.25
N ARG A 191 17.42 -0.60 5.55
CA ARG A 191 16.43 0.29 4.92
C ARG A 191 15.63 1.12 5.93
N LEU A 192 15.29 0.53 7.07
CA LEU A 192 14.50 1.19 8.12
C LEU A 192 15.34 2.03 9.10
N LYS A 193 16.67 1.86 9.08
CA LYS A 193 17.56 2.62 9.96
C LYS A 193 17.35 4.14 9.92
N PRO A 194 17.10 4.79 8.77
CA PRO A 194 16.87 6.24 8.72
C PRO A 194 15.69 6.74 9.57
N HIS A 195 14.74 5.86 9.93
CA HIS A 195 13.65 6.23 10.83
C HIS A 195 14.11 6.59 12.26
N MET A 196 15.32 6.19 12.64
CA MET A 196 15.89 6.58 13.94
C MET A 196 16.16 8.10 14.04
N ASP A 197 16.30 8.76 12.91
CA ASP A 197 16.62 10.18 12.79
C ASP A 197 15.38 11.03 12.42
N ASN A 198 14.18 10.47 12.53
CA ASN A 198 12.94 11.19 12.24
C ASN A 198 12.73 12.36 13.23
N GLU A 199 12.34 13.52 12.71
CA GLU A 199 12.03 14.70 13.49
C GLU A 199 10.51 14.90 13.59
N ILE A 200 10.00 15.15 14.80
CA ILE A 200 8.58 15.52 14.99
C ILE A 200 8.42 16.98 14.55
N MET A 201 7.46 17.24 13.68
CA MET A 201 7.09 18.58 13.26
C MET A 201 6.01 19.14 14.19
N GLU A 202 6.15 20.42 14.58
CA GLU A 202 5.19 21.17 15.41
C GLU A 202 3.92 21.54 14.63
#